data_2910343e12a7cbbd8dd36a3b7f290d6f
#
_entry.id   2910343e12a7cbbd8dd36a3b7f290d6f
#
_cell.length_a   1.000
_cell.length_b   1.000
_cell.length_c   1.000
_cell.angle_alpha   90.00
_cell.angle_beta   90.00
_cell.angle_gamma   90.00
#
_symmetry.space_group_name_H-M   'P 1'
#
loop_
_entity.id
_entity.type
_entity.pdbx_description
1 polymer ?
#
loop_
_entity_poly.entity_id
_entity_poly.type
_entity_poly.pdbx_seq_one_letter_code
_entity_poly.pdbx_strand_id
1 'polypeptide(L)'
;MRIRIGVLVALSLAAATLPGPGVVANGTGSGILTGQGSFVLTPTGSLNYTLHAYLADMGFPVRQGDTLVYTWSVNNGSGPPVYFEIHGHPPGRYDVFYNTTSSSVSGAWTAPVQEPYMVYWRNDQAVRVNVTYAFNLVVAQSEIWPLYLAPLGIALVAAAGVFLKFRERQTRPPQ
;
A
#
# COMPACT_ATOMS: atom_id res chain seq x y z
N MET A 1 54.53 -32.58 5.72
CA MET A 1 53.16 -32.83 5.29
C MET A 1 52.22 -32.04 6.23
N ARG A 2 51.78 -30.84 5.86
CA ARG A 2 50.94 -29.98 6.69
C ARG A 2 49.52 -30.00 6.13
N ILE A 3 48.59 -30.61 6.86
CA ILE A 3 47.18 -30.66 6.51
C ILE A 3 46.56 -29.34 6.98
N ARG A 4 46.07 -28.51 6.04
CA ARG A 4 45.24 -27.33 6.33
C ARG A 4 43.79 -27.79 6.42
N ILE A 5 43.19 -27.74 7.61
CA ILE A 5 41.77 -27.94 7.83
C ILE A 5 41.08 -26.61 7.54
N GLY A 6 40.38 -26.51 6.40
CA GLY A 6 39.53 -25.41 6.06
C GLY A 6 38.18 -25.59 6.79
N VAL A 7 37.89 -24.69 7.73
CA VAL A 7 36.54 -24.62 8.37
C VAL A 7 35.62 -23.91 7.39
N LEU A 8 34.68 -24.66 6.81
CA LEU A 8 33.59 -24.13 5.98
C LEU A 8 32.48 -23.67 6.93
N VAL A 9 32.39 -22.36 7.14
CA VAL A 9 31.25 -21.77 7.85
C VAL A 9 30.09 -21.66 6.84
N ALA A 10 29.17 -22.60 6.90
CA ALA A 10 27.91 -22.53 6.16
C ALA A 10 27.01 -21.49 6.85
N LEU A 11 26.92 -20.31 6.25
CA LEU A 11 25.97 -19.28 6.66
C LEU A 11 24.59 -19.70 6.15
N SER A 12 23.80 -20.35 7.00
CA SER A 12 22.40 -20.68 6.72
C SER A 12 21.57 -19.39 6.84
N LEU A 13 21.35 -18.74 5.67
CA LEU A 13 20.38 -17.65 5.56
C LEU A 13 18.99 -18.29 5.61
N ALA A 14 18.40 -18.38 6.79
CA ALA A 14 16.99 -18.73 6.94
C ALA A 14 16.18 -17.51 6.46
N ALA A 15 15.82 -17.51 5.18
CA ALA A 15 14.80 -16.62 4.67
C ALA A 15 13.48 -17.02 5.35
N ALA A 16 13.06 -16.25 6.34
CA ALA A 16 11.71 -16.33 6.86
C ALA A 16 10.78 -15.87 5.72
N THR A 17 10.23 -16.84 4.98
CA THR A 17 9.13 -16.59 4.06
C THR A 17 7.94 -16.20 4.93
N LEU A 18 7.65 -14.88 5.01
CA LEU A 18 6.38 -14.39 5.51
C LEU A 18 5.30 -15.06 4.64
N PRO A 19 4.26 -15.68 5.24
CA PRO A 19 3.12 -16.10 4.46
C PRO A 19 2.57 -14.84 3.80
N GLY A 20 2.65 -14.78 2.46
CA GLY A 20 2.14 -13.67 1.69
C GLY A 20 0.66 -13.47 2.04
N PRO A 21 0.21 -12.23 2.29
CA PRO A 21 -1.19 -11.95 2.48
C PRO A 21 -1.96 -12.45 1.26
N GLY A 22 -2.98 -13.27 1.48
CA GLY A 22 -3.91 -13.65 0.42
C GLY A 22 -4.68 -12.40 -0.01
N VAL A 23 -4.18 -11.69 -1.02
CA VAL A 23 -4.87 -10.54 -1.61
C VAL A 23 -6.01 -11.08 -2.44
N VAL A 24 -7.24 -10.97 -1.94
CA VAL A 24 -8.45 -11.23 -2.73
C VAL A 24 -8.84 -9.90 -3.38
N ALA A 25 -8.42 -9.70 -4.63
CA ALA A 25 -8.92 -8.60 -5.45
C ALA A 25 -10.36 -8.90 -5.87
N ASN A 26 -11.35 -8.39 -5.14
CA ASN A 26 -12.73 -8.35 -5.60
C ASN A 26 -12.88 -7.16 -6.57
N GLY A 27 -12.71 -7.43 -7.87
CA GLY A 27 -12.95 -6.45 -8.90
C GLY A 27 -14.44 -6.27 -9.15
N THR A 28 -14.94 -5.09 -8.86
CA THR A 28 -15.82 -4.25 -9.71
C THR A 28 -16.16 -2.96 -8.99
N GLY A 29 -15.57 -1.83 -9.38
CA GLY A 29 -16.20 -0.51 -9.23
C GLY A 29 -15.74 0.40 -8.08
N SER A 30 -15.21 -0.07 -6.97
CA SER A 30 -14.41 0.73 -6.03
C SER A 30 -13.16 -0.07 -5.67
N GLY A 31 -11.98 0.49 -5.93
CA GLY A 31 -10.73 -0.21 -5.73
C GLY A 31 -10.40 -0.37 -4.24
N ILE A 32 -10.97 -1.41 -3.59
CA ILE A 32 -10.60 -1.78 -2.23
C ILE A 32 -9.71 -3.03 -2.30
N LEU A 33 -8.48 -2.90 -1.83
CA LEU A 33 -7.57 -4.01 -1.62
C LEU A 33 -7.62 -4.41 -0.15
N THR A 34 -7.87 -5.68 0.13
CA THR A 34 -7.94 -6.20 1.50
C THR A 34 -6.85 -7.22 1.74
N GLY A 35 -6.27 -7.23 2.92
CA GLY A 35 -5.31 -8.23 3.34
C GLY A 35 -5.19 -8.32 4.84
N GLN A 36 -4.82 -9.50 5.32
CA GLN A 36 -4.60 -9.75 6.74
C GLN A 36 -3.43 -10.69 6.94
N GLY A 37 -2.82 -10.65 8.11
CA GLY A 37 -1.71 -11.51 8.44
C GLY A 37 -1.38 -11.50 9.93
N SER A 38 -0.40 -12.30 10.28
CA SER A 38 0.17 -12.29 11.63
C SER A 38 1.67 -12.54 11.59
N PHE A 39 2.37 -12.04 12.59
CA PHE A 39 3.80 -12.23 12.76
C PHE A 39 4.17 -12.19 14.25
N VAL A 40 5.34 -12.69 14.56
CA VAL A 40 5.85 -12.73 15.94
C VAL A 40 7.00 -11.73 16.07
N LEU A 41 6.91 -10.86 17.07
CA LEU A 41 8.03 -10.05 17.54
C LEU A 41 8.63 -10.68 18.78
N THR A 42 9.95 -10.83 18.75
CA THR A 42 10.73 -11.34 19.90
C THR A 42 10.93 -10.25 20.96
N PRO A 43 11.42 -10.57 22.15
CA PRO A 43 11.77 -9.57 23.15
C PRO A 43 12.76 -8.53 22.63
N THR A 44 12.69 -7.31 23.16
CA THR A 44 13.63 -6.23 22.85
C THR A 44 15.10 -6.69 22.96
N GLY A 45 15.94 -6.22 22.05
CA GLY A 45 17.35 -6.59 21.99
C GLY A 45 17.64 -7.95 21.34
N SER A 46 16.63 -8.74 21.00
CA SER A 46 16.76 -10.00 20.24
C SER A 46 16.64 -9.74 18.75
N LEU A 47 17.04 -10.72 17.91
CA LEU A 47 16.71 -10.69 16.48
C LEU A 47 15.19 -10.72 16.32
N ASN A 48 14.67 -9.95 15.33
CA ASN A 48 13.24 -9.86 15.00
C ASN A 48 12.35 -9.22 16.10
N TYR A 49 12.89 -8.33 16.93
CA TYR A 49 12.06 -7.53 17.84
C TYR A 49 11.35 -6.37 17.12
N THR A 50 11.64 -6.17 15.84
CA THR A 50 11.00 -5.21 14.94
C THR A 50 10.50 -5.89 13.67
N LEU A 51 9.44 -5.37 13.09
CA LEU A 51 9.03 -5.61 11.71
C LEU A 51 8.98 -4.27 10.98
N HIS A 52 9.67 -4.18 9.85
CA HIS A 52 9.70 -3.00 8.98
C HIS A 52 9.40 -3.47 7.56
N ALA A 53 8.27 -3.05 6.98
CA ALA A 53 7.82 -3.55 5.70
C ALA A 53 7.21 -2.44 4.84
N TYR A 54 7.53 -2.43 3.54
CA TYR A 54 6.82 -1.59 2.59
C TYR A 54 5.38 -2.05 2.45
N LEU A 55 4.44 -1.12 2.47
CA LEU A 55 3.03 -1.44 2.21
C LEU A 55 2.83 -2.09 0.84
N ALA A 56 3.60 -1.67 -0.16
CA ALA A 56 3.56 -2.27 -1.49
C ALA A 56 3.96 -3.75 -1.48
N ASP A 57 4.98 -4.14 -0.72
CA ASP A 57 5.43 -5.54 -0.57
C ASP A 57 4.40 -6.39 0.20
N MET A 58 3.60 -5.75 1.05
CA MET A 58 2.47 -6.37 1.73
C MET A 58 1.20 -6.47 0.85
N GLY A 59 1.26 -6.02 -0.41
CA GLY A 59 0.13 -6.03 -1.35
C GLY A 59 -0.72 -4.77 -1.36
N PHE A 60 -0.25 -3.68 -0.71
CA PHE A 60 -0.95 -2.39 -0.62
C PHE A 60 -0.13 -1.28 -1.29
N PRO A 61 -0.21 -1.12 -2.63
CA PRO A 61 0.52 -0.09 -3.36
C PRO A 61 -0.13 1.29 -3.17
N VAL A 62 0.05 1.88 -2.00
CA VAL A 62 -0.56 3.16 -1.59
C VAL A 62 -0.04 4.30 -2.46
N ARG A 63 -0.95 5.14 -2.96
CA ARG A 63 -0.70 6.36 -3.72
C ARG A 63 -1.24 7.57 -2.97
N GLN A 64 -0.82 8.77 -3.37
CA GLN A 64 -1.40 10.00 -2.83
C GLN A 64 -2.92 10.00 -2.97
N GLY A 65 -3.61 10.33 -1.88
CA GLY A 65 -5.07 10.36 -1.80
C GLY A 65 -5.72 9.02 -1.41
N ASP A 66 -5.02 7.89 -1.53
CA ASP A 66 -5.53 6.61 -1.06
C ASP A 66 -5.67 6.58 0.45
N THR A 67 -6.65 5.82 0.96
CA THR A 67 -6.88 5.68 2.39
C THR A 67 -6.63 4.24 2.83
N LEU A 68 -5.68 4.06 3.74
CA LEU A 68 -5.43 2.80 4.43
C LEU A 68 -6.30 2.75 5.70
N VAL A 69 -7.28 1.86 5.71
CA VAL A 69 -8.04 1.49 6.91
C VAL A 69 -7.34 0.30 7.54
N TYR A 70 -6.95 0.41 8.80
CA TYR A 70 -6.14 -0.60 9.46
C TYR A 70 -6.70 -0.97 10.83
N THR A 71 -6.52 -2.24 11.17
CA THR A 71 -6.73 -2.79 12.51
C THR A 71 -5.57 -3.72 12.80
N TRP A 72 -5.04 -3.66 14.01
CA TRP A 72 -4.08 -4.65 14.49
C TRP A 72 -4.22 -4.85 16.00
N SER A 73 -3.78 -6.02 16.47
CA SER A 73 -3.79 -6.36 17.89
C SER A 73 -2.63 -7.26 18.27
N VAL A 74 -2.21 -7.17 19.52
CA VAL A 74 -1.18 -8.03 20.15
C VAL A 74 -1.86 -9.11 20.96
N ASN A 75 -1.53 -10.39 20.68
CA ASN A 75 -2.09 -11.55 21.41
C ASN A 75 -3.62 -11.47 21.53
N ASN A 76 -4.32 -11.17 20.42
CA ASN A 76 -5.77 -10.97 20.37
C ASN A 76 -6.28 -9.86 21.31
N GLY A 77 -5.50 -8.78 21.48
CA GLY A 77 -5.86 -7.61 22.28
C GLY A 77 -5.54 -7.71 23.77
N SER A 78 -5.03 -8.86 24.23
CA SER A 78 -4.64 -9.08 25.65
C SER A 78 -3.13 -8.97 25.90
N GLY A 79 -2.35 -8.69 24.86
CA GLY A 79 -0.89 -8.56 24.94
C GLY A 79 -0.41 -7.21 25.48
N PRO A 80 0.89 -7.10 25.78
CA PRO A 80 1.48 -5.82 26.15
C PRO A 80 1.51 -4.87 24.94
N PRO A 81 1.62 -3.55 25.19
CA PRO A 81 1.68 -2.57 24.10
C PRO A 81 2.96 -2.74 23.28
N VAL A 82 2.84 -2.54 21.96
CA VAL A 82 3.95 -2.43 21.01
C VAL A 82 3.89 -1.06 20.34
N TYR A 83 5.05 -0.56 19.92
CA TYR A 83 5.14 0.64 19.09
C TYR A 83 4.73 0.29 17.65
N PHE A 84 3.93 1.16 17.04
CA PHE A 84 3.48 1.09 15.66
C PHE A 84 3.64 2.43 14.97
N GLU A 85 4.03 2.42 13.71
CA GLU A 85 4.25 3.63 12.92
C GLU A 85 3.90 3.42 11.45
N ILE A 86 3.33 4.45 10.81
CA ILE A 86 3.22 4.61 9.36
C ILE A 86 4.14 5.76 8.97
N HIS A 87 5.10 5.50 8.09
CA HIS A 87 6.08 6.49 7.66
C HIS A 87 6.41 6.35 6.17
N GLY A 88 7.09 7.36 5.62
CA GLY A 88 7.60 7.39 4.26
C GLY A 88 9.09 7.68 4.21
N HIS A 89 9.70 7.36 3.07
CA HIS A 89 11.10 7.59 2.78
C HIS A 89 11.27 8.43 1.51
N PRO A 90 10.87 9.73 1.52
CA PRO A 90 11.23 10.61 0.44
C PRO A 90 12.76 10.79 0.42
N PRO A 91 13.39 11.13 -0.73
CA PRO A 91 14.82 11.27 -0.84
C PRO A 91 15.42 12.15 0.26
N GLY A 92 16.31 11.55 1.09
CA GLY A 92 17.03 12.23 2.16
C GLY A 92 16.21 12.54 3.42
N ARG A 93 14.99 12.04 3.57
CA ARG A 93 14.14 12.27 4.74
C ARG A 93 13.48 10.98 5.24
N TYR A 94 13.01 11.06 6.48
CA TYR A 94 12.18 10.07 7.14
C TYR A 94 10.96 10.81 7.71
N ASP A 95 9.81 10.62 7.09
CA ASP A 95 8.60 11.36 7.44
C ASP A 95 7.62 10.42 8.16
N VAL A 96 7.35 10.68 9.44
CA VAL A 96 6.38 9.93 10.25
C VAL A 96 5.01 10.57 10.10
N PHE A 97 4.02 9.82 9.61
CA PHE A 97 2.65 10.28 9.42
C PHE A 97 1.71 9.88 10.54
N TYR A 98 1.99 8.74 11.16
CA TYR A 98 1.23 8.24 12.30
C TYR A 98 2.12 7.37 13.17
N ASN A 99 1.99 7.48 14.48
CA ASN A 99 2.59 6.55 15.42
C ASN A 99 1.74 6.37 16.68
N THR A 100 1.92 5.26 17.36
CA THR A 100 1.27 4.97 18.64
C THR A 100 1.98 3.83 19.37
N THR A 101 1.72 3.70 20.66
CA THR A 101 2.13 2.54 21.46
C THR A 101 0.86 1.97 22.11
N SER A 102 0.45 0.78 21.70
CA SER A 102 -0.82 0.17 22.14
C SER A 102 -0.75 -1.36 22.05
N SER A 103 -1.72 -2.05 22.66
CA SER A 103 -1.96 -3.48 22.47
C SER A 103 -2.95 -3.76 21.34
N SER A 104 -3.71 -2.76 20.91
CA SER A 104 -4.59 -2.83 19.75
C SER A 104 -4.92 -1.44 19.21
N VAL A 105 -5.09 -1.33 17.91
CA VAL A 105 -5.47 -0.08 17.23
C VAL A 105 -6.39 -0.39 16.07
N SER A 106 -7.36 0.50 15.84
CA SER A 106 -8.14 0.60 14.61
C SER A 106 -8.15 2.06 14.16
N GLY A 107 -7.95 2.30 12.88
CA GLY A 107 -7.90 3.65 12.35
C GLY A 107 -7.98 3.69 10.83
N ALA A 108 -7.95 4.91 10.32
CA ALA A 108 -7.81 5.20 8.91
C ALA A 108 -6.79 6.32 8.72
N TRP A 109 -5.94 6.16 7.71
CA TRP A 109 -4.92 7.14 7.36
C TRP A 109 -4.94 7.36 5.84
N THR A 110 -4.99 8.62 5.41
CA THR A 110 -4.96 9.00 4.00
C THR A 110 -3.57 9.49 3.63
N ALA A 111 -3.00 8.93 2.55
CA ALA A 111 -1.68 9.27 2.06
C ALA A 111 -1.62 10.72 1.56
N PRO A 112 -0.85 11.61 2.20
CA PRO A 112 -0.86 13.04 1.86
C PRO A 112 -0.05 13.37 0.60
N VAL A 113 0.94 12.57 0.28
CA VAL A 113 1.88 12.78 -0.84
C VAL A 113 2.17 11.47 -1.57
N GLN A 114 2.82 11.56 -2.72
CA GLN A 114 3.24 10.37 -3.48
C GLN A 114 4.65 9.97 -3.06
N GLU A 115 4.77 8.90 -2.28
CA GLU A 115 6.06 8.32 -1.88
C GLU A 115 5.93 6.84 -1.49
N PRO A 116 7.02 6.09 -1.32
CA PRO A 116 6.98 4.75 -0.77
C PRO A 116 6.62 4.79 0.72
N TYR A 117 5.52 4.15 1.08
CA TYR A 117 5.06 4.06 2.45
C TYR A 117 5.41 2.73 3.09
N MET A 118 5.75 2.79 4.38
CA MET A 118 6.12 1.64 5.20
C MET A 118 5.29 1.61 6.47
N VAL A 119 5.16 0.42 7.02
CA VAL A 119 4.68 0.17 8.37
C VAL A 119 5.81 -0.41 9.21
N TYR A 120 5.85 -0.01 10.47
CA TYR A 120 6.86 -0.44 11.40
C TYR A 120 6.22 -0.82 12.73
N TRP A 121 6.58 -1.99 13.25
CA TRP A 121 6.25 -2.41 14.61
C TRP A 121 7.53 -2.69 15.38
N ARG A 122 7.54 -2.34 16.65
CA ARG A 122 8.64 -2.62 17.57
C ARG A 122 8.12 -3.11 18.90
N ASN A 123 8.67 -4.24 19.35
CA ASN A 123 8.40 -4.78 20.65
C ASN A 123 9.47 -4.30 21.64
N ASP A 124 9.11 -3.35 22.49
CA ASP A 124 9.98 -2.83 23.56
C ASP A 124 9.85 -3.65 24.86
N GLN A 125 9.13 -4.78 24.84
CA GLN A 125 8.87 -5.62 25.98
C GLN A 125 9.90 -6.76 26.11
N ALA A 126 10.03 -7.31 27.32
CA ALA A 126 10.88 -8.45 27.61
C ALA A 126 10.26 -9.82 27.23
N VAL A 127 9.06 -9.80 26.62
CA VAL A 127 8.31 -11.00 26.23
C VAL A 127 8.06 -11.05 24.74
N ARG A 128 7.93 -12.26 24.20
CA ARG A 128 7.50 -12.47 22.81
C ARG A 128 6.02 -12.10 22.66
N VAL A 129 5.68 -11.47 21.55
CA VAL A 129 4.30 -11.09 21.22
C VAL A 129 3.94 -11.56 19.82
N ASN A 130 2.67 -11.90 19.62
CA ASN A 130 2.10 -12.15 18.29
C ASN A 130 1.24 -10.94 17.90
N VAL A 131 1.55 -10.36 16.76
CA VAL A 131 0.77 -9.25 16.17
C VAL A 131 -0.09 -9.82 15.06
N THR A 132 -1.39 -9.55 15.11
CA THR A 132 -2.34 -9.84 14.04
C THR A 132 -2.81 -8.53 13.45
N TYR A 133 -2.85 -8.42 12.11
CA TYR A 133 -3.30 -7.20 11.42
C TYR A 133 -4.30 -7.50 10.31
N ALA A 134 -5.15 -6.52 10.01
CA ALA A 134 -6.01 -6.47 8.84
C ALA A 134 -5.96 -5.06 8.24
N PHE A 135 -5.70 -4.98 6.94
CA PHE A 135 -5.60 -3.74 6.19
C PHE A 135 -6.59 -3.75 5.02
N ASN A 136 -7.21 -2.59 4.79
CA ASN A 136 -8.04 -2.32 3.63
C ASN A 136 -7.56 -1.01 2.99
N LEU A 137 -7.06 -1.08 1.76
CA LEU A 137 -6.68 0.09 0.99
C LEU A 137 -7.86 0.53 0.12
N VAL A 138 -8.43 1.68 0.42
CA VAL A 138 -9.43 2.36 -0.39
C VAL A 138 -8.70 3.25 -1.38
N VAL A 139 -8.70 2.86 -2.64
CA VAL A 139 -8.02 3.59 -3.71
C VAL A 139 -8.81 4.84 -4.05
N ALA A 140 -8.15 6.01 -4.00
CA ALA A 140 -8.77 7.25 -4.43
C ALA A 140 -9.14 7.16 -5.92
N GLN A 141 -10.38 7.51 -6.25
CA GLN A 141 -10.77 7.61 -7.65
C GLN A 141 -10.00 8.77 -8.28
N SER A 142 -9.05 8.45 -9.14
CA SER A 142 -8.46 9.50 -9.97
C SER A 142 -9.55 10.05 -10.86
N GLU A 143 -9.83 11.36 -10.77
CA GLU A 143 -10.76 12.06 -11.67
C GLU A 143 -10.15 12.12 -13.08
N ILE A 144 -10.08 10.97 -13.76
CA ILE A 144 -9.62 10.89 -15.16
C ILE A 144 -10.72 11.28 -16.14
N TRP A 145 -11.95 11.47 -15.67
CA TRP A 145 -13.10 11.86 -16.48
C TRP A 145 -12.88 13.08 -17.38
N PRO A 146 -12.20 14.17 -16.94
CA PRO A 146 -11.96 15.32 -17.82
C PRO A 146 -11.10 15.00 -19.03
N LEU A 147 -10.16 14.06 -18.92
CA LEU A 147 -9.26 13.69 -20.00
C LEU A 147 -9.95 12.89 -21.13
N TYR A 148 -11.01 12.14 -20.81
CA TYR A 148 -11.77 11.39 -21.80
C TYR A 148 -12.92 12.21 -22.40
N LEU A 149 -13.50 13.15 -21.66
CA LEU A 149 -14.60 13.98 -22.15
C LEU A 149 -14.13 15.08 -23.13
N ALA A 150 -12.92 15.61 -22.97
CA ALA A 150 -12.38 16.64 -23.86
C ALA A 150 -12.27 16.17 -25.33
N PRO A 151 -11.65 15.03 -25.68
CA PRO A 151 -11.58 14.57 -27.07
C PRO A 151 -12.95 14.17 -27.62
N LEU A 152 -13.88 13.66 -26.80
CA LEU A 152 -15.24 13.35 -27.24
C LEU A 152 -16.02 14.62 -27.59
N GLY A 153 -15.89 15.69 -26.81
CA GLY A 153 -16.49 16.98 -27.07
C GLY A 153 -15.98 17.59 -28.39
N ILE A 154 -14.67 17.54 -28.64
CA ILE A 154 -14.05 18.04 -29.88
C ILE A 154 -14.54 17.23 -31.09
N ALA A 155 -14.63 15.90 -30.97
CA ALA A 155 -15.12 15.02 -32.04
C ALA A 155 -16.58 15.34 -32.42
N LEU A 156 -17.44 15.57 -31.41
CA LEU A 156 -18.85 15.94 -31.64
C LEU A 156 -19.01 17.28 -32.33
N VAL A 157 -18.22 18.28 -31.94
CA VAL A 157 -18.25 19.63 -32.57
C VAL A 157 -17.76 19.54 -34.03
N ALA A 158 -16.70 18.77 -34.28
CA ALA A 158 -16.20 18.56 -35.63
C ALA A 158 -17.22 17.83 -36.51
N ALA A 159 -17.88 16.79 -36.01
CA ALA A 159 -18.93 16.06 -36.72
C ALA A 159 -20.14 16.96 -37.04
N ALA A 160 -20.57 17.79 -36.08
CA ALA A 160 -21.65 18.76 -36.29
C ALA A 160 -21.29 19.79 -37.36
N GLY A 161 -20.08 20.32 -37.37
CA GLY A 161 -19.59 21.25 -38.38
C GLY A 161 -19.57 20.66 -39.79
N VAL A 162 -19.13 19.38 -39.92
CA VAL A 162 -19.16 18.67 -41.19
C VAL A 162 -20.60 18.46 -41.66
N PHE A 163 -21.51 18.03 -40.76
CA PHE A 163 -22.92 17.82 -41.10
C PHE A 163 -23.62 19.09 -41.56
N LEU A 164 -23.39 20.24 -40.90
CA LEU A 164 -23.97 21.53 -41.29
C LEU A 164 -23.47 21.96 -42.68
N LYS A 165 -22.18 21.77 -42.99
CA LYS A 165 -21.60 22.08 -44.28
C LYS A 165 -22.14 21.18 -45.40
N PHE A 166 -22.44 19.94 -45.13
CA PHE A 166 -23.10 19.02 -46.07
C PHE A 166 -24.52 19.47 -46.37
N ARG A 167 -25.27 19.86 -45.34
CA ARG A 167 -26.67 20.34 -45.47
C ARG A 167 -26.73 21.61 -46.29
N GLU A 168 -25.83 22.54 -46.08
CA GLU A 168 -25.73 23.81 -46.87
C GLU A 168 -25.50 23.56 -48.37
N ARG A 169 -24.70 22.56 -48.72
CA ARG A 169 -24.44 22.17 -50.13
C ARG A 169 -25.68 21.58 -50.82
N GLN A 170 -26.51 20.86 -50.10
CA GLN A 170 -27.74 20.27 -50.66
C GLN A 170 -28.87 21.27 -50.84
N THR A 171 -28.86 22.39 -50.14
CA THR A 171 -29.91 23.44 -50.23
C THR A 171 -29.61 24.56 -51.22
N ARG A 172 -28.43 24.55 -51.86
CA ARG A 172 -28.13 25.54 -52.93
C ARG A 172 -28.85 25.16 -54.23
N PRO A 173 -29.70 26.04 -54.80
CA PRO A 173 -30.30 25.80 -56.09
C PRO A 173 -29.23 25.72 -57.21
N PRO A 174 -29.45 24.92 -58.26
CA PRO A 174 -28.56 24.86 -59.41
C PRO A 174 -28.54 26.24 -60.09
N GLN A 175 -27.33 26.75 -60.37
CA GLN A 175 -27.10 27.99 -61.18
C GLN A 175 -27.29 27.69 -62.66
#